data_c6cc2b82bc7814fc519a57193e21ab17
#
_entry.id   c6cc2b82bc7814fc519a57193e21ab17
#
_cell.length_a   1.000
_cell.length_b   1.000
_cell.length_c   1.000
_cell.angle_alpha   90.00
_cell.angle_beta   90.00
_cell.angle_gamma   90.00
#
_symmetry.space_group_name_H-M   'P 1'
#
loop_
_entity.id
_entity.type
_entity.pdbx_description
1 polymer ?
#
loop_
_entity_poly.entity_id
_entity_poly.type
_entity_poly.pdbx_seq_one_letter_code
_entity_poly.pdbx_strand_id
1 'polypeptide(L)'
;MPQSLLPNIIQFISQIDPFDKIPKPALRELASQVKITYLSKGEDVDLCVEGDEKYLYIVRTGSMEQRKSDGVLRARLGPEDLFGFTFLDSEIDSDKGYKAVAIEHTLLYLIPHSALQQLFKSSPESAEHFASQAQVRLKSALDVVWSDREKGLFIKRVSEVASGRVAVMQANNTIQEVAHEMRIVKRSSCAVIYDNDEIVGLITDRDMTKRVIALGASIDQPISSVMTYSPLTIAPDDLVLHAASVMMQFNIRNLPIVENNKVIGLLTTSHLVQNHRVQAIFLIEKIKYATSIKSLSSFTPERQAIFEALVEGKVAPEVIGQVMTMIMDAYTRRIIQISIDKLGPPPCEFAWIVAGSHARNEVHMLSDQDSAIVLTDDATDNDKIYFKHLASLVCNGLASCSYPLCPGNYMAANPKWLQPVSMWKHYYKKWVANPEYERLLNISVFLEIRSVYGNNDFEKILRDEMHMNIRNSREFLVSLTNDAVNTSPPLGIFNSLVLEKSGENKKTLNVKKYAINLIIDLARIYGLAVESDTSATDKRFQIAYEKGLLSEDSYKNILGAYEFILSFRFSHQLTALKNGEEPNNHIDPNSFGSFERGHLKDAFRIIADLQEAAKVRFGTR
;
A
#
# COMPACT_ATOMS: atom_id res chain seq x y z
N MET A 1 5.30 14.06 -47.75
CA MET A 1 6.62 13.90 -47.10
C MET A 1 7.77 13.93 -48.08
N PRO A 2 8.96 14.48 -47.77
CA PRO A 2 10.14 14.32 -48.60
C PRO A 2 10.50 12.83 -48.67
N GLN A 3 10.64 12.28 -49.88
CA GLN A 3 11.01 10.85 -50.09
C GLN A 3 12.32 10.44 -49.41
N SER A 4 13.16 11.39 -49.03
CA SER A 4 14.45 11.17 -48.35
C SER A 4 14.33 10.69 -46.87
N LEU A 5 13.22 10.95 -46.17
CA LEU A 5 13.00 10.57 -44.78
C LEU A 5 12.35 9.18 -44.59
N LEU A 6 11.69 8.67 -45.62
CA LEU A 6 10.92 7.43 -45.57
C LEU A 6 11.75 6.21 -45.14
N PRO A 7 13.02 5.98 -45.59
CA PRO A 7 13.83 4.87 -45.14
C PRO A 7 14.11 4.92 -43.64
N ASN A 8 14.36 6.10 -43.09
CA ASN A 8 14.67 6.28 -41.65
C ASN A 8 13.44 6.01 -40.79
N ILE A 9 12.24 6.43 -41.27
CA ILE A 9 10.97 6.17 -40.59
C ILE A 9 10.68 4.66 -40.58
N ILE A 10 10.82 3.98 -41.71
CA ILE A 10 10.62 2.54 -41.83
C ILE A 10 11.59 1.79 -40.90
N GLN A 11 12.88 2.15 -40.93
CA GLN A 11 13.87 1.51 -40.08
C GLN A 11 13.54 1.65 -38.60
N PHE A 12 13.10 2.85 -38.17
CA PHE A 12 12.76 3.09 -36.78
C PHE A 12 11.48 2.35 -36.36
N ILE A 13 10.39 2.47 -37.13
CA ILE A 13 9.11 1.85 -36.79
C ILE A 13 9.21 0.32 -36.84
N SER A 14 10.01 -0.26 -37.75
CA SER A 14 10.19 -1.71 -37.87
C SER A 14 10.85 -2.37 -36.65
N GLN A 15 11.42 -1.60 -35.73
CA GLN A 15 12.04 -2.11 -34.49
C GLN A 15 11.07 -2.05 -33.30
N ILE A 16 9.89 -1.48 -33.48
CA ILE A 16 8.94 -1.25 -32.40
C ILE A 16 7.81 -2.26 -32.49
N ASP A 17 7.56 -3.01 -31.43
CA ASP A 17 6.37 -3.84 -31.29
C ASP A 17 5.12 -2.90 -31.16
N PRO A 18 4.04 -3.12 -31.93
CA PRO A 18 3.69 -4.26 -32.78
C PRO A 18 4.04 -4.12 -34.28
N PHE A 19 4.80 -3.10 -34.67
CA PHE A 19 5.14 -2.85 -36.08
C PHE A 19 6.22 -3.79 -36.62
N ASP A 20 7.02 -4.39 -35.77
CA ASP A 20 8.10 -5.33 -36.11
C ASP A 20 7.63 -6.60 -36.84
N LYS A 21 6.33 -6.94 -36.69
CA LYS A 21 5.69 -8.10 -37.31
C LYS A 21 4.89 -7.78 -38.56
N ILE A 22 4.81 -6.49 -38.94
CA ILE A 22 4.12 -6.08 -40.18
C ILE A 22 4.98 -6.42 -41.39
N PRO A 23 4.39 -7.02 -42.45
CA PRO A 23 5.10 -7.25 -43.71
C PRO A 23 5.69 -5.97 -44.29
N LYS A 24 6.96 -6.03 -44.74
CA LYS A 24 7.67 -4.84 -45.26
C LYS A 24 6.92 -3.98 -46.26
N PRO A 25 6.15 -4.53 -47.23
CA PRO A 25 5.35 -3.70 -48.17
C PRO A 25 4.28 -2.88 -47.43
N ALA A 26 3.54 -3.50 -46.50
CA ALA A 26 2.49 -2.84 -45.73
C ALA A 26 3.05 -1.80 -44.77
N LEU A 27 4.19 -2.10 -44.13
CA LEU A 27 4.91 -1.16 -43.28
C LEU A 27 5.38 0.08 -44.07
N ARG A 28 5.82 -0.11 -45.33
CA ARG A 28 6.23 0.99 -46.20
C ARG A 28 5.05 1.89 -46.58
N GLU A 29 3.88 1.32 -46.84
CA GLU A 29 2.66 2.05 -47.11
C GLU A 29 2.22 2.86 -45.88
N LEU A 30 2.19 2.23 -44.71
CA LEU A 30 1.90 2.89 -43.43
C LEU A 30 2.88 4.03 -43.13
N ALA A 31 4.19 3.78 -43.28
CA ALA A 31 5.24 4.78 -43.05
C ALA A 31 5.12 6.00 -44.01
N SER A 32 4.58 5.84 -45.20
CA SER A 32 4.35 6.94 -46.12
C SER A 32 3.27 7.95 -45.67
N GLN A 33 2.38 7.52 -44.77
CA GLN A 33 1.28 8.32 -44.22
C GLN A 33 1.63 8.95 -42.86
N VAL A 34 2.81 8.64 -42.29
CA VAL A 34 3.27 9.19 -41.01
C VAL A 34 3.44 10.70 -41.09
N LYS A 35 2.84 11.44 -40.19
CA LYS A 35 3.12 12.87 -39.95
C LYS A 35 4.20 12.99 -38.86
N ILE A 36 4.96 14.08 -38.93
CA ILE A 36 6.02 14.38 -37.94
C ILE A 36 5.64 15.68 -37.26
N THR A 37 5.62 15.65 -35.90
CA THR A 37 5.34 16.84 -35.10
C THR A 37 6.44 17.02 -34.06
N TYR A 38 6.83 18.27 -33.87
CA TYR A 38 7.76 18.67 -32.82
C TYR A 38 6.97 19.44 -31.75
N LEU A 39 7.22 19.08 -30.49
CA LEU A 39 6.64 19.73 -29.32
C LEU A 39 7.77 20.34 -28.49
N SER A 40 7.61 21.59 -28.10
CA SER A 40 8.45 22.23 -27.10
C SER A 40 8.09 21.75 -25.70
N LYS A 41 9.02 21.87 -24.77
CA LYS A 41 8.74 21.54 -23.36
C LYS A 41 7.52 22.31 -22.86
N GLY A 42 6.56 21.60 -22.28
CA GLY A 42 5.32 22.13 -21.74
C GLY A 42 4.15 22.17 -22.74
N GLU A 43 4.39 21.90 -24.02
CA GLU A 43 3.31 21.74 -24.99
C GLU A 43 2.61 20.39 -24.82
N ASP A 44 1.29 20.37 -25.00
CA ASP A 44 0.45 19.19 -24.82
C ASP A 44 -0.19 18.71 -26.13
N VAL A 45 -0.58 17.43 -26.10
CA VAL A 45 -1.43 16.80 -27.13
C VAL A 45 -2.74 16.44 -26.48
N ASP A 46 -3.82 17.06 -26.95
CA ASP A 46 -5.17 16.68 -26.55
C ASP A 46 -5.61 15.45 -27.37
N LEU A 47 -5.85 14.35 -26.66
CA LEU A 47 -6.23 13.06 -27.24
C LEU A 47 -7.75 12.90 -27.38
N CYS A 48 -8.54 13.90 -26.94
CA CYS A 48 -9.99 13.83 -26.82
C CYS A 48 -10.74 14.81 -27.73
N VAL A 49 -10.08 15.46 -28.71
CA VAL A 49 -10.73 16.43 -29.59
C VAL A 49 -11.79 15.73 -30.46
N GLU A 50 -13.04 16.13 -30.30
CA GLU A 50 -14.14 15.70 -31.19
C GLU A 50 -13.98 16.33 -32.60
N GLY A 51 -13.97 15.49 -33.62
CA GLY A 51 -14.08 15.91 -35.03
C GLY A 51 -12.80 15.90 -35.84
N ASP A 52 -11.61 15.81 -35.25
CA ASP A 52 -10.34 15.75 -35.96
C ASP A 52 -9.86 14.32 -36.20
N GLU A 53 -9.00 14.14 -37.20
CA GLU A 53 -8.36 12.85 -37.51
C GLU A 53 -7.53 12.39 -36.31
N LYS A 54 -7.89 11.25 -35.73
CA LYS A 54 -7.19 10.66 -34.57
C LYS A 54 -5.90 10.00 -35.04
N TYR A 55 -4.88 10.01 -34.14
CA TYR A 55 -3.55 9.47 -34.43
C TYR A 55 -3.11 8.50 -33.36
N LEU A 56 -2.34 7.50 -33.77
CA LEU A 56 -1.42 6.78 -32.92
C LEU A 56 -0.10 7.53 -32.90
N TYR A 57 0.40 7.85 -31.73
CA TYR A 57 1.62 8.62 -31.53
C TYR A 57 2.77 7.71 -31.17
N ILE A 58 3.95 7.97 -31.73
CA ILE A 58 5.21 7.29 -31.38
C ILE A 58 6.21 8.37 -30.97
N VAL A 59 6.82 8.24 -29.81
CA VAL A 59 7.88 9.14 -29.39
C VAL A 59 9.16 8.76 -30.14
N ARG A 60 9.64 9.67 -30.99
CA ARG A 60 10.91 9.45 -31.73
C ARG A 60 12.13 9.88 -30.93
N THR A 61 12.06 11.04 -30.30
CA THR A 61 13.07 11.57 -29.37
C THR A 61 12.37 12.44 -28.33
N GLY A 62 12.97 12.61 -27.16
CA GLY A 62 12.38 13.38 -26.08
C GLY A 62 11.56 12.52 -25.14
N SER A 63 10.76 13.16 -24.30
CA SER A 63 9.89 12.47 -23.34
C SER A 63 8.60 13.25 -23.07
N MET A 64 7.53 12.49 -22.75
CA MET A 64 6.21 13.03 -22.47
C MET A 64 5.64 12.45 -21.18
N GLU A 65 4.75 13.16 -20.53
CA GLU A 65 3.94 12.66 -19.42
C GLU A 65 2.47 12.56 -19.82
N GLN A 66 1.86 11.42 -19.53
CA GLN A 66 0.41 11.27 -19.56
C GLN A 66 -0.17 11.45 -18.16
N ARG A 67 -1.11 12.39 -18.03
CA ARG A 67 -1.83 12.64 -16.78
C ARG A 67 -3.33 12.54 -17.01
N LYS A 68 -4.04 12.03 -15.97
CA LYS A 68 -5.51 12.06 -15.92
C LYS A 68 -6.00 13.49 -15.71
N SER A 69 -7.29 13.71 -15.91
CA SER A 69 -7.96 15.01 -15.64
C SER A 69 -7.78 15.48 -14.19
N ASP A 70 -7.63 14.55 -13.22
CA ASP A 70 -7.35 14.82 -11.81
C ASP A 70 -5.87 15.12 -11.52
N GLY A 71 -5.01 15.14 -12.56
CA GLY A 71 -3.58 15.41 -12.47
C GLY A 71 -2.71 14.20 -12.10
N VAL A 72 -3.29 13.03 -11.83
CA VAL A 72 -2.52 11.82 -11.50
C VAL A 72 -1.67 11.38 -12.70
N LEU A 73 -0.37 11.14 -12.47
CA LEU A 73 0.54 10.61 -13.47
C LEU A 73 0.09 9.21 -13.88
N ARG A 74 -0.12 9.02 -15.18
CA ARG A 74 -0.47 7.73 -15.77
C ARG A 74 0.73 7.02 -16.35
N ALA A 75 1.54 7.74 -17.13
CA ALA A 75 2.74 7.22 -17.77
C ALA A 75 3.73 8.32 -18.08
N ARG A 76 5.03 7.99 -18.09
CA ARG A 76 6.06 8.73 -18.78
C ARG A 76 6.47 7.96 -20.03
N LEU A 77 6.52 8.64 -21.14
CA LEU A 77 6.76 8.08 -22.46
C LEU A 77 8.09 8.61 -22.99
N GLY A 78 8.97 7.69 -23.37
CA GLY A 78 10.26 7.98 -23.97
C GLY A 78 10.35 7.48 -25.40
N PRO A 79 11.54 7.52 -26.04
CA PRO A 79 11.71 7.02 -27.40
C PRO A 79 11.23 5.58 -27.55
N GLU A 80 10.52 5.29 -28.67
CA GLU A 80 9.88 4.02 -29.01
C GLU A 80 8.54 3.75 -28.30
N ASP A 81 8.13 4.58 -27.32
CA ASP A 81 6.82 4.43 -26.69
C ASP A 81 5.69 4.92 -27.58
N LEU A 82 4.53 4.25 -27.41
CA LEU A 82 3.31 4.46 -28.19
C LEU A 82 2.18 4.96 -27.30
N PHE A 83 1.36 5.88 -27.80
CA PHE A 83 0.14 6.33 -27.13
C PHE A 83 -0.93 6.79 -28.12
N GLY A 84 -2.16 7.00 -27.65
CA GLY A 84 -3.27 7.41 -28.54
C GLY A 84 -4.03 6.24 -29.15
N PHE A 85 -4.18 5.11 -28.44
CA PHE A 85 -4.93 3.92 -28.89
C PHE A 85 -6.47 4.09 -28.80
N THR A 86 -6.99 5.29 -28.78
CA THR A 86 -8.43 5.58 -28.59
C THR A 86 -9.35 5.01 -29.68
N PHE A 87 -8.79 4.49 -30.76
CA PHE A 87 -9.54 3.90 -31.89
C PHE A 87 -9.98 2.44 -31.65
N LEU A 88 -9.46 1.79 -30.62
CA LEU A 88 -9.77 0.37 -30.32
C LEU A 88 -10.91 0.21 -29.33
N ASP A 89 -11.38 1.30 -28.76
CA ASP A 89 -12.37 1.28 -27.71
C ASP A 89 -13.56 2.17 -28.06
N SER A 90 -14.66 1.54 -28.47
CA SER A 90 -15.94 2.21 -28.76
C SER A 90 -16.75 2.53 -27.49
N GLU A 91 -16.28 2.11 -26.31
CA GLU A 91 -17.00 2.23 -25.04
C GLU A 91 -16.26 3.09 -23.99
N ILE A 92 -15.17 3.79 -24.34
CA ILE A 92 -14.52 4.68 -23.38
C ILE A 92 -15.36 5.94 -23.20
N ASP A 93 -15.92 6.03 -22.00
CA ASP A 93 -16.62 7.20 -21.45
C ASP A 93 -15.77 8.47 -21.69
N SER A 94 -16.29 9.42 -22.45
CA SER A 94 -15.64 10.66 -22.85
C SER A 94 -15.22 11.58 -21.69
N ASP A 95 -15.70 11.29 -20.47
CA ASP A 95 -15.43 12.08 -19.27
C ASP A 95 -14.09 11.74 -18.56
N LYS A 96 -13.34 10.75 -19.05
CA LYS A 96 -12.06 10.31 -18.43
C LYS A 96 -10.84 10.58 -19.31
N GLY A 97 -10.85 11.68 -20.06
CA GLY A 97 -9.74 12.11 -20.89
C GLY A 97 -8.42 12.22 -20.12
N TYR A 98 -7.32 11.88 -20.77
CA TYR A 98 -5.97 12.19 -20.31
C TYR A 98 -5.25 13.06 -21.32
N LYS A 99 -4.34 13.90 -20.81
CA LYS A 99 -3.47 14.74 -21.60
C LYS A 99 -2.08 14.16 -21.65
N ALA A 100 -1.39 14.33 -22.78
CA ALA A 100 0.01 14.01 -22.91
C ALA A 100 0.80 15.30 -23.08
N VAL A 101 1.72 15.61 -22.15
CA VAL A 101 2.51 16.84 -22.10
C VAL A 101 3.98 16.53 -22.33
N ALA A 102 4.64 17.28 -23.19
CA ALA A 102 6.07 17.17 -23.43
C ALA A 102 6.85 17.72 -22.22
N ILE A 103 7.65 16.88 -21.54
CA ILE A 103 8.49 17.29 -20.42
C ILE A 103 9.87 17.76 -20.85
N GLU A 104 10.25 17.49 -22.08
CA GLU A 104 11.40 18.04 -22.79
C GLU A 104 11.06 18.22 -24.26
N HIS A 105 11.97 18.79 -25.06
CA HIS A 105 11.76 18.93 -26.49
C HIS A 105 11.57 17.56 -27.15
N THR A 106 10.39 17.32 -27.73
CA THR A 106 9.95 15.99 -28.15
C THR A 106 9.57 15.97 -29.62
N LEU A 107 10.07 14.97 -30.35
CA LEU A 107 9.69 14.69 -31.74
C LEU A 107 8.78 13.49 -31.77
N LEU A 108 7.60 13.63 -32.35
CA LEU A 108 6.58 12.60 -32.48
C LEU A 108 6.38 12.17 -33.93
N TYR A 109 6.18 10.87 -34.13
CA TYR A 109 5.61 10.31 -35.35
C TYR A 109 4.12 10.02 -35.09
N LEU A 110 3.26 10.51 -35.98
CA LEU A 110 1.81 10.41 -35.91
C LEU A 110 1.33 9.52 -37.04
N ILE A 111 0.72 8.39 -36.68
CA ILE A 111 0.11 7.46 -37.66
C ILE A 111 -1.40 7.71 -37.65
N PRO A 112 -2.02 8.12 -38.77
CA PRO A 112 -3.47 8.30 -38.85
C PRO A 112 -4.21 6.99 -38.55
N HIS A 113 -5.30 7.06 -37.76
CA HIS A 113 -6.14 5.88 -37.51
C HIS A 113 -6.72 5.28 -38.79
N SER A 114 -7.02 6.13 -39.76
CA SER A 114 -7.46 5.72 -41.11
C SER A 114 -6.44 4.79 -41.79
N ALA A 115 -5.14 5.09 -41.67
CA ALA A 115 -4.06 4.27 -42.22
C ALA A 115 -3.95 2.93 -41.50
N LEU A 116 -4.10 2.90 -40.16
CA LEU A 116 -4.13 1.65 -39.38
C LEU A 116 -5.35 0.81 -39.73
N GLN A 117 -6.53 1.39 -39.90
CA GLN A 117 -7.73 0.68 -40.31
C GLN A 117 -7.57 0.05 -41.70
N GLN A 118 -6.91 0.76 -42.64
CA GLN A 118 -6.60 0.21 -43.95
C GLN A 118 -5.64 -0.98 -43.88
N LEU A 119 -4.61 -0.89 -43.04
CA LEU A 119 -3.68 -1.99 -42.74
C LEU A 119 -4.45 -3.21 -42.21
N PHE A 120 -5.33 -3.02 -41.21
CA PHE A 120 -6.08 -4.11 -40.58
C PHE A 120 -7.05 -4.79 -41.52
N LYS A 121 -7.64 -4.07 -42.46
CA LYS A 121 -8.47 -4.66 -43.53
C LYS A 121 -7.66 -5.51 -44.49
N SER A 122 -6.41 -5.15 -44.76
CA SER A 122 -5.53 -5.86 -45.70
C SER A 122 -4.74 -7.02 -45.04
N SER A 123 -4.55 -7.00 -43.73
CA SER A 123 -3.81 -8.00 -42.97
C SER A 123 -4.48 -8.31 -41.61
N PRO A 124 -5.43 -9.27 -41.58
CA PRO A 124 -6.11 -9.65 -40.32
C PRO A 124 -5.17 -10.12 -39.20
N GLU A 125 -4.08 -10.81 -39.55
CA GLU A 125 -3.07 -11.23 -38.58
C GLU A 125 -2.38 -10.04 -37.88
N SER A 126 -2.10 -8.99 -38.65
CA SER A 126 -1.57 -7.74 -38.08
C SER A 126 -2.60 -7.05 -37.18
N ALA A 127 -3.89 -7.11 -37.54
CA ALA A 127 -4.97 -6.58 -36.72
C ALA A 127 -5.09 -7.29 -35.38
N GLU A 128 -5.02 -8.64 -35.38
CA GLU A 128 -5.09 -9.44 -34.17
C GLU A 128 -3.89 -9.22 -33.25
N HIS A 129 -2.69 -9.09 -33.83
CA HIS A 129 -1.49 -8.77 -33.08
C HIS A 129 -1.55 -7.35 -32.47
N PHE A 130 -1.99 -6.36 -33.25
CA PHE A 130 -2.22 -5.01 -32.74
C PHE A 130 -3.28 -4.96 -31.64
N ALA A 131 -4.39 -5.68 -31.81
CA ALA A 131 -5.47 -5.74 -30.83
C ALA A 131 -5.01 -6.40 -29.51
N SER A 132 -4.23 -7.50 -29.58
CA SER A 132 -3.68 -8.16 -28.40
C SER A 132 -2.72 -7.26 -27.64
N GLN A 133 -1.82 -6.56 -28.33
CA GLN A 133 -0.88 -5.62 -27.75
C GLN A 133 -1.56 -4.34 -27.25
N ALA A 134 -2.55 -3.84 -27.98
CA ALA A 134 -3.34 -2.71 -27.54
C ALA A 134 -4.23 -3.07 -26.35
N GLN A 135 -4.80 -4.28 -26.29
CA GLN A 135 -5.52 -4.76 -25.10
C GLN A 135 -4.59 -4.92 -23.90
N VAL A 136 -3.37 -5.42 -24.08
CA VAL A 136 -2.36 -5.46 -23.00
C VAL A 136 -2.00 -4.05 -22.55
N ARG A 137 -1.78 -3.12 -23.49
CA ARG A 137 -1.44 -1.72 -23.19
C ARG A 137 -2.62 -0.92 -22.66
N LEU A 138 -3.84 -1.11 -23.19
CA LEU A 138 -5.09 -0.57 -22.65
C LEU A 138 -5.41 -1.21 -21.28
N LYS A 139 -5.24 -2.51 -21.13
CA LYS A 139 -5.43 -3.19 -19.87
C LYS A 139 -4.47 -2.66 -18.80
N SER A 140 -3.18 -2.55 -19.09
CA SER A 140 -2.22 -1.95 -18.15
C SER A 140 -2.46 -0.46 -17.91
N ALA A 141 -3.03 0.25 -18.87
CA ALA A 141 -3.41 1.66 -18.77
C ALA A 141 -4.79 1.88 -18.15
N LEU A 142 -5.75 0.96 -18.37
CA LEU A 142 -7.09 0.95 -17.77
C LEU A 142 -7.11 0.26 -16.42
N ASP A 143 -6.15 -0.62 -16.13
CA ASP A 143 -6.01 -1.30 -14.84
C ASP A 143 -5.68 -0.35 -13.68
N VAL A 144 -5.34 0.90 -13.98
CA VAL A 144 -5.31 2.01 -13.01
C VAL A 144 -6.72 2.62 -12.81
N VAL A 145 -7.70 2.31 -13.67
CA VAL A 145 -9.11 2.71 -13.50
C VAL A 145 -9.93 1.48 -13.11
N TRP A 146 -9.98 1.18 -11.84
CA TRP A 146 -10.87 0.18 -11.28
C TRP A 146 -12.31 0.59 -11.57
N SER A 147 -13.08 -0.30 -12.23
CA SER A 147 -14.52 -0.16 -12.21
C SER A 147 -15.00 -0.35 -10.77
N ASP A 148 -15.70 0.63 -10.20
CA ASP A 148 -16.26 0.59 -8.85
C ASP A 148 -17.19 -0.62 -8.59
N ARG A 149 -17.52 -1.39 -9.63
CA ARG A 149 -18.42 -2.55 -9.54
C ARG A 149 -17.79 -3.83 -8.99
N GLU A 150 -16.45 -3.94 -8.92
CA GLU A 150 -15.77 -5.20 -8.52
C GLU A 150 -14.98 -5.14 -7.22
N LYS A 151 -14.93 -4.00 -6.56
CA LYS A 151 -14.36 -3.93 -5.21
C LYS A 151 -15.27 -4.70 -4.27
N GLY A 152 -14.82 -5.87 -3.79
CA GLY A 152 -15.53 -6.59 -2.73
C GLY A 152 -15.72 -5.66 -1.52
N LEU A 153 -16.82 -5.81 -0.75
CA LEU A 153 -17.19 -4.94 0.37
C LEU A 153 -16.03 -4.58 1.31
N PHE A 154 -15.13 -5.53 1.55
CA PHE A 154 -14.05 -5.37 2.53
C PHE A 154 -12.84 -4.60 2.05
N ILE A 155 -12.74 -4.37 0.75
CA ILE A 155 -11.73 -3.51 0.12
C ILE A 155 -12.23 -2.06 0.02
N LYS A 156 -13.51 -1.84 0.29
CA LYS A 156 -14.11 -0.50 0.36
C LYS A 156 -13.68 0.22 1.65
N ARG A 157 -13.67 1.54 1.56
CA ARG A 157 -13.52 2.35 2.77
C ARG A 157 -14.82 2.29 3.59
N VAL A 158 -14.69 2.45 4.88
CA VAL A 158 -15.82 2.42 5.82
C VAL A 158 -16.86 3.46 5.44
N SER A 159 -16.42 4.66 4.97
CA SER A 159 -17.30 5.73 4.48
C SER A 159 -18.21 5.35 3.32
N GLU A 160 -17.79 4.38 2.49
CA GLU A 160 -18.58 3.93 1.32
C GLU A 160 -19.73 2.99 1.67
N VAL A 161 -19.71 2.42 2.87
CA VAL A 161 -20.66 1.36 3.30
C VAL A 161 -21.44 1.75 4.53
N ALA A 162 -21.04 2.81 5.20
CA ALA A 162 -21.60 3.28 6.43
C ALA A 162 -23.06 3.73 6.29
N SER A 163 -23.84 3.53 7.33
CA SER A 163 -25.12 4.20 7.48
C SER A 163 -24.93 5.55 8.18
N GLY A 164 -25.41 6.63 7.59
CA GLY A 164 -25.50 7.93 8.26
C GLY A 164 -26.55 7.99 9.38
N ARG A 165 -27.25 6.87 9.65
CA ARG A 165 -28.29 6.79 10.68
C ARG A 165 -27.67 6.37 12.00
N VAL A 166 -27.23 7.33 12.79
CA VAL A 166 -26.72 7.13 14.14
C VAL A 166 -27.44 8.09 15.10
N ALA A 167 -27.86 7.62 16.26
CA ALA A 167 -28.37 8.46 17.32
C ALA A 167 -27.19 9.10 18.07
N VAL A 168 -27.25 10.40 18.31
CA VAL A 168 -26.23 11.14 19.06
C VAL A 168 -26.95 11.85 20.21
N MET A 169 -26.53 11.58 21.45
CA MET A 169 -27.20 12.04 22.65
C MET A 169 -26.18 12.50 23.70
N GLN A 170 -26.63 13.22 24.71
CA GLN A 170 -25.80 13.70 25.82
C GLN A 170 -25.82 12.71 27.01
N ALA A 171 -24.76 12.69 27.79
CA ALA A 171 -24.60 11.79 28.93
C ALA A 171 -25.68 11.95 30.02
N ASN A 172 -26.28 13.14 30.11
CA ASN A 172 -27.34 13.47 31.07
C ASN A 172 -28.77 13.19 30.54
N ASN A 173 -28.94 12.84 29.25
CA ASN A 173 -30.24 12.42 28.73
C ASN A 173 -30.74 11.17 29.46
N THR A 174 -32.06 11.06 29.63
CA THR A 174 -32.65 9.89 30.26
C THR A 174 -32.56 8.65 29.36
N ILE A 175 -32.57 7.47 29.97
CA ILE A 175 -32.59 6.19 29.24
C ILE A 175 -33.76 6.16 28.28
N GLN A 176 -34.95 6.67 28.67
CA GLN A 176 -36.15 6.72 27.84
C GLN A 176 -35.95 7.60 26.60
N GLU A 177 -35.37 8.82 26.75
CA GLU A 177 -35.09 9.73 25.64
C GLU A 177 -34.14 9.10 24.64
N VAL A 178 -33.06 8.48 25.13
CA VAL A 178 -32.06 7.81 24.29
C VAL A 178 -32.67 6.63 23.54
N ALA A 179 -33.49 5.80 24.21
CA ALA A 179 -34.17 4.69 23.57
C ALA A 179 -35.15 5.16 22.49
N HIS A 180 -35.90 6.23 22.74
CA HIS A 180 -36.81 6.87 21.78
C HIS A 180 -36.06 7.38 20.56
N GLU A 181 -34.99 8.16 20.76
CA GLU A 181 -34.14 8.70 19.66
C GLU A 181 -33.56 7.56 18.81
N MET A 182 -33.02 6.53 19.47
CA MET A 182 -32.46 5.37 18.77
C MET A 182 -33.50 4.69 17.86
N ARG A 183 -34.64 4.33 18.41
CA ARG A 183 -35.57 3.40 17.75
C ARG A 183 -36.66 4.07 16.92
N ILE A 184 -37.17 5.19 17.36
CA ILE A 184 -38.29 5.90 16.71
C ILE A 184 -37.75 6.96 15.73
N VAL A 185 -36.82 7.80 16.16
CA VAL A 185 -36.32 8.93 15.35
C VAL A 185 -35.28 8.47 14.33
N LYS A 186 -34.19 7.89 14.80
CA LYS A 186 -33.03 7.53 13.94
C LYS A 186 -33.11 6.12 13.35
N ARG A 187 -33.89 5.22 13.91
CA ARG A 187 -33.96 3.81 13.57
C ARG A 187 -32.58 3.14 13.57
N SER A 188 -31.78 3.51 14.57
CA SER A 188 -30.42 3.03 14.81
C SER A 188 -30.40 1.92 15.85
N SER A 189 -29.45 0.99 15.74
CA SER A 189 -29.22 -0.06 16.74
C SER A 189 -28.37 0.40 17.93
N CYS A 190 -27.84 1.62 17.88
CA CYS A 190 -27.09 2.21 18.99
C CYS A 190 -27.20 3.74 19.02
N ALA A 191 -26.84 4.32 20.16
CA ALA A 191 -26.58 5.74 20.32
C ALA A 191 -25.16 5.98 20.79
N VAL A 192 -24.50 6.99 20.22
CA VAL A 192 -23.21 7.51 20.68
C VAL A 192 -23.48 8.66 21.65
N ILE A 193 -22.80 8.62 22.79
CA ILE A 193 -23.05 9.52 23.91
C ILE A 193 -21.88 10.49 24.03
N TYR A 194 -22.23 11.76 24.07
CA TYR A 194 -21.29 12.88 24.25
C TYR A 194 -21.37 13.47 25.66
N ASP A 195 -20.27 14.00 26.12
CA ASP A 195 -20.18 14.93 27.24
C ASP A 195 -19.17 16.00 26.88
N ASN A 196 -19.56 17.30 26.97
CA ASN A 196 -18.71 18.44 26.61
C ASN A 196 -18.03 18.31 25.23
N ASP A 197 -18.80 17.91 24.19
CA ASP A 197 -18.35 17.69 22.82
C ASP A 197 -17.34 16.54 22.63
N GLU A 198 -17.11 15.73 23.66
CA GLU A 198 -16.31 14.52 23.57
C GLU A 198 -17.18 13.26 23.56
N ILE A 199 -16.73 12.24 22.81
CA ILE A 199 -17.40 10.94 22.79
C ILE A 199 -17.00 10.18 24.04
N VAL A 200 -17.95 10.06 24.98
CA VAL A 200 -17.70 9.39 26.27
C VAL A 200 -18.31 8.00 26.37
N GLY A 201 -19.29 7.67 25.53
CA GLY A 201 -20.03 6.41 25.67
C GLY A 201 -20.75 5.92 24.43
N LEU A 202 -21.18 4.67 24.51
CA LEU A 202 -22.05 4.01 23.54
C LEU A 202 -23.08 3.15 24.28
N ILE A 203 -24.29 3.13 23.78
CA ILE A 203 -25.35 2.22 24.23
C ILE A 203 -25.99 1.54 23.03
N THR A 204 -26.29 0.24 23.15
CA THR A 204 -26.91 -0.56 22.09
C THR A 204 -28.27 -1.11 22.54
N ASP A 205 -29.13 -1.57 21.61
CA ASP A 205 -30.36 -2.28 21.90
C ASP A 205 -30.15 -3.43 22.88
N ARG A 206 -29.05 -4.16 22.72
CA ARG A 206 -28.68 -5.29 23.57
C ARG A 206 -28.34 -4.84 24.99
N ASP A 207 -27.64 -3.70 25.12
CA ASP A 207 -27.33 -3.13 26.43
C ASP A 207 -28.59 -2.61 27.11
N MET A 208 -29.50 -1.98 26.38
CA MET A 208 -30.84 -1.61 26.92
C MET A 208 -31.58 -2.82 27.46
N THR A 209 -31.61 -3.90 26.70
CA THR A 209 -32.26 -5.14 27.17
C THR A 209 -31.55 -5.70 28.40
N LYS A 210 -30.21 -5.79 28.40
CA LYS A 210 -29.41 -6.44 29.44
C LYS A 210 -29.29 -5.61 30.72
N ARG A 211 -29.07 -4.28 30.59
CA ARG A 211 -28.72 -3.43 31.72
C ARG A 211 -29.90 -2.62 32.27
N VAL A 212 -30.96 -2.42 31.44
CA VAL A 212 -32.16 -1.69 31.85
C VAL A 212 -33.31 -2.66 32.11
N ILE A 213 -33.78 -3.39 31.08
CA ILE A 213 -34.99 -4.22 31.19
C ILE A 213 -34.73 -5.41 32.12
N ALA A 214 -33.64 -6.17 31.91
CA ALA A 214 -33.40 -7.38 32.70
C ALA A 214 -33.05 -7.09 34.19
N LEU A 215 -32.56 -5.89 34.50
CA LEU A 215 -32.22 -5.47 35.86
C LEU A 215 -33.27 -4.58 36.51
N GLY A 216 -34.33 -4.22 35.78
CA GLY A 216 -35.42 -3.34 36.29
C GLY A 216 -34.92 -1.92 36.60
N ALA A 217 -33.93 -1.40 35.85
CA ALA A 217 -33.42 -0.04 36.05
C ALA A 217 -34.50 0.99 35.66
N SER A 218 -34.59 2.11 36.40
CA SER A 218 -35.50 3.19 36.07
C SER A 218 -35.11 3.85 34.74
N ILE A 219 -36.06 4.06 33.88
CA ILE A 219 -35.89 4.70 32.58
C ILE A 219 -35.65 6.21 32.67
N ASP A 220 -35.91 6.81 33.84
CA ASP A 220 -35.68 8.23 34.13
C ASP A 220 -34.24 8.53 34.56
N GLN A 221 -33.41 7.49 34.77
CA GLN A 221 -31.99 7.68 35.07
C GLN A 221 -31.20 8.19 33.85
N PRO A 222 -30.08 8.94 34.08
CA PRO A 222 -29.22 9.37 32.98
C PRO A 222 -28.58 8.17 32.28
N ILE A 223 -28.41 8.26 30.97
CA ILE A 223 -27.84 7.19 30.14
C ILE A 223 -26.42 6.82 30.56
N SER A 224 -25.68 7.75 31.14
CA SER A 224 -24.34 7.52 31.69
C SER A 224 -24.31 6.38 32.72
N SER A 225 -25.41 6.08 33.41
CA SER A 225 -25.48 5.00 34.41
C SER A 225 -25.42 3.59 33.78
N VAL A 226 -25.76 3.43 32.49
CA VAL A 226 -25.90 2.13 31.83
C VAL A 226 -25.10 1.99 30.52
N MET A 227 -24.48 3.08 30.02
CA MET A 227 -23.69 3.05 28.79
C MET A 227 -22.38 2.28 28.93
N THR A 228 -21.76 1.95 27.81
CA THR A 228 -20.38 1.48 27.74
C THR A 228 -19.48 2.69 27.55
N TYR A 229 -18.53 2.91 28.45
CA TYR A 229 -17.57 4.01 28.40
C TYR A 229 -16.48 3.76 27.36
N SER A 230 -15.86 4.83 26.83
CA SER A 230 -14.74 4.80 25.89
C SER A 230 -14.95 3.83 24.75
N PRO A 231 -15.98 4.03 23.92
CA PRO A 231 -16.30 3.11 22.84
C PRO A 231 -15.20 3.06 21.80
N LEU A 232 -15.00 1.88 21.20
CA LEU A 232 -14.17 1.76 20.02
C LEU A 232 -14.82 2.49 18.84
N THR A 233 -14.01 3.20 18.08
CA THR A 233 -14.41 3.95 16.88
C THR A 233 -13.51 3.59 15.71
N ILE A 234 -13.88 4.02 14.50
CA ILE A 234 -13.09 3.79 13.29
C ILE A 234 -13.10 5.04 12.41
N ALA A 235 -12.03 5.26 11.66
CA ALA A 235 -11.94 6.37 10.72
C ALA A 235 -12.72 6.08 9.42
N PRO A 236 -13.24 7.10 8.72
CA PRO A 236 -13.97 6.94 7.47
C PRO A 236 -13.12 6.31 6.35
N ASP A 237 -11.81 6.57 6.38
CA ASP A 237 -10.84 6.08 5.40
C ASP A 237 -10.32 4.67 5.67
N ASP A 238 -10.64 4.11 6.84
CA ASP A 238 -10.29 2.73 7.15
C ASP A 238 -11.01 1.75 6.22
N LEU A 239 -10.40 0.59 6.00
CA LEU A 239 -11.03 -0.47 5.24
C LEU A 239 -12.16 -1.14 6.05
N VAL A 240 -13.23 -1.51 5.38
CA VAL A 240 -14.31 -2.31 5.97
C VAL A 240 -13.77 -3.61 6.56
N LEU A 241 -12.72 -4.19 5.97
CA LEU A 241 -12.03 -5.35 6.51
C LEU A 241 -11.39 -5.07 7.88
N HIS A 242 -10.74 -3.92 8.06
CA HIS A 242 -10.20 -3.51 9.36
C HIS A 242 -11.32 -3.35 10.39
N ALA A 243 -12.40 -2.65 10.03
CA ALA A 243 -13.57 -2.51 10.87
C ALA A 243 -14.16 -3.85 11.29
N ALA A 244 -14.28 -4.79 10.35
CA ALA A 244 -14.76 -6.14 10.63
C ALA A 244 -13.82 -6.89 11.59
N SER A 245 -12.51 -6.78 11.42
CA SER A 245 -11.53 -7.38 12.35
C SER A 245 -11.66 -6.82 13.76
N VAL A 246 -11.78 -5.49 13.91
CA VAL A 246 -12.03 -4.83 15.20
C VAL A 246 -13.35 -5.35 15.83
N MET A 247 -14.43 -5.39 15.04
CA MET A 247 -15.71 -5.88 15.52
C MET A 247 -15.64 -7.33 16.00
N MET A 248 -14.90 -8.20 15.30
CA MET A 248 -14.70 -9.59 15.69
C MET A 248 -13.77 -9.74 16.89
N GLN A 249 -12.65 -9.02 16.91
CA GLN A 249 -11.68 -9.07 18.01
C GLN A 249 -12.32 -8.71 19.36
N PHE A 250 -13.15 -7.65 19.37
CA PHE A 250 -13.79 -7.14 20.58
C PHE A 250 -15.23 -7.63 20.78
N ASN A 251 -15.71 -8.52 19.90
CA ASN A 251 -17.08 -9.08 19.93
C ASN A 251 -18.17 -7.99 19.96
N ILE A 252 -17.98 -6.93 19.20
CA ILE A 252 -18.93 -5.81 19.06
C ILE A 252 -19.68 -5.88 17.73
N ARG A 253 -20.92 -5.39 17.71
CA ARG A 253 -21.80 -5.43 16.52
C ARG A 253 -22.03 -4.06 15.89
N ASN A 254 -21.65 -3.01 16.57
CA ASN A 254 -21.83 -1.63 16.18
C ASN A 254 -20.48 -0.91 16.37
N LEU A 255 -20.00 -0.26 15.33
CA LEU A 255 -18.75 0.47 15.33
C LEU A 255 -19.00 1.88 14.78
N PRO A 256 -18.99 2.91 15.65
CA PRO A 256 -19.15 4.30 15.23
C PRO A 256 -18.00 4.76 14.35
N ILE A 257 -18.31 5.51 13.30
CA ILE A 257 -17.36 6.12 12.39
C ILE A 257 -17.17 7.56 12.83
N VAL A 258 -15.93 7.92 13.11
CA VAL A 258 -15.57 9.22 13.69
C VAL A 258 -14.56 9.93 12.81
N GLU A 259 -14.83 11.20 12.55
CA GLU A 259 -13.92 12.13 11.89
C GLU A 259 -13.89 13.43 12.68
N ASN A 260 -12.68 13.91 13.04
CA ASN A 260 -12.49 15.15 13.82
C ASN A 260 -13.38 15.20 15.08
N ASN A 261 -13.42 14.13 15.85
CA ASN A 261 -14.23 13.94 17.06
C ASN A 261 -15.76 14.01 16.85
N LYS A 262 -16.22 13.93 15.60
CA LYS A 262 -17.65 13.90 15.26
C LYS A 262 -18.03 12.54 14.68
N VAL A 263 -19.14 12.00 15.18
CA VAL A 263 -19.71 10.77 14.60
C VAL A 263 -20.39 11.12 13.28
N ILE A 264 -19.88 10.55 12.20
CA ILE A 264 -20.40 10.75 10.83
C ILE A 264 -21.23 9.57 10.35
N GLY A 265 -21.15 8.43 11.03
CA GLY A 265 -21.90 7.23 10.64
C GLY A 265 -21.74 6.06 11.59
N LEU A 266 -22.32 4.94 11.19
CA LEU A 266 -22.31 3.68 11.93
C LEU A 266 -22.07 2.51 10.98
N LEU A 267 -21.09 1.67 11.29
CA LEU A 267 -20.94 0.37 10.68
C LEU A 267 -21.53 -0.70 11.59
N THR A 268 -22.33 -1.62 11.01
CA THR A 268 -22.96 -2.73 11.75
C THR A 268 -22.61 -4.07 11.11
N THR A 269 -22.73 -5.16 11.88
CA THR A 269 -22.55 -6.51 11.32
C THR A 269 -23.48 -6.81 10.14
N SER A 270 -24.66 -6.19 10.07
CA SER A 270 -25.57 -6.34 8.93
C SER A 270 -24.99 -5.79 7.64
N HIS A 271 -24.22 -4.71 7.70
CA HIS A 271 -23.53 -4.15 6.54
C HIS A 271 -22.43 -5.08 6.03
N LEU A 272 -21.83 -5.90 6.91
CA LEU A 272 -20.79 -6.85 6.57
C LEU A 272 -21.32 -8.14 5.90
N VAL A 273 -22.52 -8.58 6.25
CA VAL A 273 -23.10 -9.87 5.81
C VAL A 273 -23.63 -9.84 4.37
N GLN A 274 -23.90 -8.67 3.82
CA GLN A 274 -24.56 -8.53 2.51
C GLN A 274 -23.70 -8.85 1.28
N ASN A 275 -22.42 -9.18 1.44
CA ASN A 275 -21.51 -9.45 0.31
C ASN A 275 -20.64 -10.70 0.49
N HIS A 276 -20.68 -11.60 -0.50
CA HIS A 276 -20.19 -12.98 -0.48
C HIS A 276 -18.69 -13.24 -0.66
N ARG A 277 -17.78 -12.24 -0.51
CA ARG A 277 -16.33 -12.45 -0.72
C ARG A 277 -15.50 -12.15 0.53
N VAL A 278 -15.68 -12.95 1.60
CA VAL A 278 -15.17 -12.68 2.96
C VAL A 278 -14.07 -13.66 3.39
N GLN A 279 -13.29 -14.20 2.47
CA GLN A 279 -12.29 -15.25 2.80
C GLN A 279 -11.28 -14.81 3.88
N ALA A 280 -10.78 -13.57 3.82
CA ALA A 280 -9.80 -13.08 4.80
C ALA A 280 -10.38 -13.00 6.23
N ILE A 281 -11.62 -12.54 6.40
CA ILE A 281 -12.28 -12.48 7.71
C ILE A 281 -12.53 -13.88 8.26
N PHE A 282 -13.01 -14.80 7.42
CA PHE A 282 -13.20 -16.18 7.86
C PHE A 282 -11.88 -16.83 8.25
N LEU A 283 -10.79 -16.55 7.55
CA LEU A 283 -9.49 -17.02 7.94
C LEU A 283 -9.03 -16.43 9.29
N ILE A 284 -9.19 -15.12 9.50
CA ILE A 284 -8.87 -14.46 10.78
C ILE A 284 -9.70 -15.07 11.92
N GLU A 285 -10.98 -15.35 11.69
CA GLU A 285 -11.83 -16.01 12.68
C GLU A 285 -11.37 -17.44 12.98
N LYS A 286 -11.06 -18.25 11.96
CA LYS A 286 -10.47 -19.58 12.14
C LYS A 286 -9.18 -19.53 12.95
N ILE A 287 -8.29 -18.57 12.64
CA ILE A 287 -7.04 -18.34 13.37
C ILE A 287 -7.33 -18.07 14.86
N LYS A 288 -8.29 -17.19 15.16
CA LYS A 288 -8.68 -16.84 16.53
C LYS A 288 -9.06 -18.05 17.38
N TYR A 289 -9.73 -19.03 16.79
CA TYR A 289 -10.21 -20.22 17.48
C TYR A 289 -9.30 -21.44 17.36
N ALA A 290 -8.20 -21.36 16.63
CA ALA A 290 -7.23 -22.45 16.52
C ALA A 290 -6.60 -22.76 17.90
N THR A 291 -6.51 -24.05 18.22
CA THR A 291 -6.03 -24.51 19.54
C THR A 291 -4.57 -24.92 19.56
N SER A 292 -3.91 -24.97 18.41
CA SER A 292 -2.51 -25.42 18.30
C SER A 292 -1.79 -24.78 17.10
N ILE A 293 -0.47 -24.74 17.17
CA ILE A 293 0.40 -24.28 16.05
C ILE A 293 0.18 -25.17 14.82
N LYS A 294 -0.01 -26.48 14.99
CA LYS A 294 -0.29 -27.41 13.89
C LYS A 294 -1.60 -27.05 13.18
N SER A 295 -2.65 -26.67 13.92
CA SER A 295 -3.89 -26.19 13.30
C SER A 295 -3.68 -24.88 12.56
N LEU A 296 -2.91 -23.94 13.12
CA LEU A 296 -2.59 -22.66 12.47
C LEU A 296 -1.81 -22.86 11.18
N SER A 297 -0.80 -23.72 11.16
CA SER A 297 0.01 -24.00 9.97
C SER A 297 -0.80 -24.61 8.82
N SER A 298 -1.90 -25.32 9.12
CA SER A 298 -2.79 -25.90 8.10
C SER A 298 -3.59 -24.83 7.31
N PHE A 299 -3.64 -23.59 7.76
CA PHE A 299 -4.32 -22.49 7.08
C PHE A 299 -3.43 -21.73 6.08
N THR A 300 -2.17 -22.11 5.92
CA THR A 300 -1.25 -21.49 4.95
C THR A 300 -1.80 -21.50 3.50
N PRO A 301 -2.41 -22.58 3.00
CA PRO A 301 -3.01 -22.56 1.66
C PRO A 301 -4.17 -21.56 1.52
N GLU A 302 -4.98 -21.36 2.58
CA GLU A 302 -6.06 -20.37 2.57
C GLU A 302 -5.50 -18.95 2.51
N ARG A 303 -4.42 -18.66 3.26
CA ARG A 303 -3.71 -17.38 3.19
C ARG A 303 -3.18 -17.09 1.79
N GLN A 304 -2.57 -18.09 1.16
CA GLN A 304 -2.06 -17.98 -0.21
C GLN A 304 -3.20 -17.73 -1.20
N ALA A 305 -4.30 -18.48 -1.12
CA ALA A 305 -5.47 -18.28 -1.98
C ALA A 305 -6.08 -16.89 -1.85
N ILE A 306 -6.05 -16.28 -0.65
CA ILE A 306 -6.48 -14.89 -0.45
C ILE A 306 -5.54 -13.92 -1.18
N PHE A 307 -4.22 -14.09 -1.04
CA PHE A 307 -3.25 -13.26 -1.76
C PHE A 307 -3.43 -13.37 -3.27
N GLU A 308 -3.55 -14.59 -3.80
CA GLU A 308 -3.77 -14.85 -5.22
C GLU A 308 -5.04 -14.16 -5.72
N ALA A 309 -6.17 -14.32 -5.00
CA ALA A 309 -7.44 -13.70 -5.35
C ALA A 309 -7.39 -12.15 -5.34
N LEU A 310 -6.65 -11.56 -4.38
CA LEU A 310 -6.48 -10.11 -4.31
C LEU A 310 -5.63 -9.59 -5.49
N VAL A 311 -4.54 -10.28 -5.83
CA VAL A 311 -3.68 -9.88 -6.95
C VAL A 311 -4.37 -10.10 -8.29
N GLU A 312 -5.06 -11.22 -8.50
CA GLU A 312 -5.87 -11.50 -9.70
C GLU A 312 -7.01 -10.49 -9.86
N GLY A 313 -7.67 -10.17 -8.75
CA GLY A 313 -8.71 -9.12 -8.69
C GLY A 313 -8.15 -7.72 -8.85
N LYS A 314 -6.83 -7.54 -9.05
CA LYS A 314 -6.14 -6.25 -9.24
C LYS A 314 -6.46 -5.24 -8.13
N VAL A 315 -6.53 -5.74 -6.91
CA VAL A 315 -6.71 -4.91 -5.73
C VAL A 315 -5.47 -4.02 -5.55
N ALA A 316 -5.68 -2.76 -5.16
CA ALA A 316 -4.57 -1.83 -4.93
C ALA A 316 -3.52 -2.45 -3.98
N PRO A 317 -2.22 -2.39 -4.30
CA PRO A 317 -1.16 -3.06 -3.53
C PRO A 317 -1.13 -2.68 -2.06
N GLU A 318 -1.45 -1.43 -1.75
CA GLU A 318 -1.62 -0.93 -0.38
C GLU A 318 -2.66 -1.77 0.39
N VAL A 319 -3.82 -2.01 -0.24
CA VAL A 319 -4.90 -2.82 0.35
C VAL A 319 -4.48 -4.28 0.50
N ILE A 320 -3.77 -4.84 -0.47
CA ILE A 320 -3.21 -6.19 -0.37
C ILE A 320 -2.28 -6.28 0.84
N GLY A 321 -1.36 -5.33 0.99
CA GLY A 321 -0.45 -5.24 2.13
C GLY A 321 -1.20 -5.16 3.46
N GLN A 322 -2.23 -4.32 3.56
CA GLN A 322 -3.06 -4.19 4.75
C GLN A 322 -3.79 -5.50 5.11
N VAL A 323 -4.43 -6.15 4.13
CA VAL A 323 -5.13 -7.43 4.34
C VAL A 323 -4.17 -8.52 4.81
N MET A 324 -3.02 -8.65 4.16
CA MET A 324 -2.02 -9.65 4.53
C MET A 324 -1.41 -9.36 5.91
N THR A 325 -1.25 -8.07 6.27
CA THR A 325 -0.81 -7.65 7.61
C THR A 325 -1.82 -8.03 8.69
N MET A 326 -3.11 -7.82 8.45
CA MET A 326 -4.17 -8.21 9.40
C MET A 326 -4.19 -9.72 9.64
N ILE A 327 -3.94 -10.52 8.61
CA ILE A 327 -3.82 -11.97 8.74
C ILE A 327 -2.57 -12.31 9.59
N MET A 328 -1.41 -11.68 9.34
CA MET A 328 -0.20 -11.91 10.11
C MET A 328 -0.35 -11.47 11.58
N ASP A 329 -1.04 -10.36 11.83
CA ASP A 329 -1.40 -9.92 13.19
C ASP A 329 -2.24 -10.98 13.91
N ALA A 330 -3.24 -11.55 13.25
CA ALA A 330 -4.09 -12.59 13.83
C ALA A 330 -3.26 -13.85 14.20
N TYR A 331 -2.38 -14.30 13.31
CA TYR A 331 -1.44 -15.38 13.61
C TYR A 331 -0.56 -15.04 14.82
N THR A 332 0.05 -13.86 14.81
CA THR A 332 0.94 -13.41 15.88
C THR A 332 0.23 -13.40 17.23
N ARG A 333 -0.95 -12.76 17.31
CA ARG A 333 -1.74 -12.71 18.55
C ARG A 333 -2.15 -14.10 19.04
N ARG A 334 -2.58 -14.97 18.11
CA ARG A 334 -3.03 -16.32 18.51
C ARG A 334 -1.89 -17.19 18.98
N ILE A 335 -0.74 -17.12 18.31
CA ILE A 335 0.45 -17.88 18.71
C ILE A 335 0.97 -17.40 20.07
N ILE A 336 0.98 -16.08 20.33
CA ILE A 336 1.32 -15.54 21.65
C ILE A 336 0.36 -16.11 22.70
N GLN A 337 -0.94 -16.09 22.47
CA GLN A 337 -1.92 -16.61 23.43
C GLN A 337 -1.72 -18.11 23.70
N ILE A 338 -1.57 -18.94 22.66
CA ILE A 338 -1.27 -20.38 22.81
C ILE A 338 0.03 -20.61 23.60
N SER A 339 1.03 -19.74 23.41
CA SER A 339 2.30 -19.84 24.12
C SER A 339 2.17 -19.44 25.59
N ILE A 340 1.38 -18.41 25.89
CA ILE A 340 1.04 -17.99 27.25
C ILE A 340 0.25 -19.10 27.98
N ASP A 341 -0.75 -19.69 27.31
CA ASP A 341 -1.54 -20.80 27.86
C ASP A 341 -0.64 -21.98 28.24
N LYS A 342 0.48 -22.19 27.54
CA LYS A 342 1.46 -23.24 27.80
C LYS A 342 2.47 -22.88 28.91
N LEU A 343 2.93 -21.62 28.97
CA LEU A 343 3.98 -21.17 29.88
C LEU A 343 3.45 -20.68 31.23
N GLY A 344 2.17 -20.37 31.33
CA GLY A 344 1.53 -19.62 32.39
C GLY A 344 1.48 -18.10 32.08
N PRO A 345 0.81 -17.32 32.96
CA PRO A 345 0.65 -15.89 32.77
C PRO A 345 2.00 -15.15 32.73
N PRO A 346 2.13 -14.08 31.93
CA PRO A 346 3.32 -13.24 31.92
C PRO A 346 3.62 -12.68 33.31
N PRO A 347 4.89 -12.70 33.76
CA PRO A 347 5.26 -12.26 35.10
C PRO A 347 5.23 -10.74 35.30
N CYS A 348 5.28 -9.97 34.21
CA CYS A 348 5.17 -8.51 34.23
C CYS A 348 4.50 -8.01 32.95
N GLU A 349 4.16 -6.72 32.88
CA GLU A 349 3.61 -6.11 31.68
C GLU A 349 4.64 -6.07 30.54
N PHE A 350 4.17 -6.31 29.34
CA PHE A 350 4.99 -6.30 28.13
C PHE A 350 4.20 -5.85 26.91
N ALA A 351 4.91 -5.48 25.85
CA ALA A 351 4.37 -5.34 24.52
C ALA A 351 5.16 -6.20 23.52
N TRP A 352 4.44 -6.88 22.63
CA TRP A 352 5.01 -7.47 21.44
C TRP A 352 4.92 -6.43 20.33
N ILE A 353 6.05 -5.88 19.94
CA ILE A 353 6.15 -4.92 18.84
C ILE A 353 6.65 -5.62 17.58
N VAL A 354 6.17 -5.14 16.44
CA VAL A 354 6.61 -5.55 15.10
C VAL A 354 7.28 -4.38 14.41
N ALA A 355 8.14 -4.69 13.45
CA ALA A 355 8.92 -3.71 12.72
C ALA A 355 8.84 -3.98 11.20
N GLY A 356 9.57 -3.21 10.42
CA GLY A 356 9.70 -3.42 8.99
C GLY A 356 8.36 -3.43 8.23
N SER A 357 8.21 -4.34 7.27
CA SER A 357 6.99 -4.48 6.46
C SER A 357 5.73 -4.74 7.29
N HIS A 358 5.86 -5.45 8.42
CA HIS A 358 4.76 -5.74 9.32
C HIS A 358 4.26 -4.46 10.03
N ALA A 359 5.15 -3.58 10.47
CA ALA A 359 4.76 -2.30 11.07
C ALA A 359 4.20 -1.32 10.05
N ARG A 360 4.67 -1.37 8.79
CA ARG A 360 4.21 -0.48 7.71
C ARG A 360 2.90 -0.90 7.04
N ASN A 361 2.29 -2.02 7.44
CA ASN A 361 1.12 -2.62 6.80
C ASN A 361 1.40 -3.06 5.33
N GLU A 362 2.59 -3.58 5.06
CA GLU A 362 3.08 -3.96 3.73
C GLU A 362 3.44 -5.45 3.65
N VAL A 363 2.79 -6.29 4.45
CA VAL A 363 3.03 -7.75 4.46
C VAL A 363 2.60 -8.36 3.13
N HIS A 364 3.39 -9.32 2.66
CA HIS A 364 3.14 -10.12 1.46
C HIS A 364 3.63 -11.56 1.67
N MET A 365 3.60 -12.39 0.61
CA MET A 365 3.93 -13.82 0.75
C MET A 365 5.38 -14.10 1.18
N LEU A 366 6.31 -13.17 0.92
CA LEU A 366 7.73 -13.30 1.28
C LEU A 366 8.13 -12.50 2.53
N SER A 367 7.17 -11.93 3.26
CA SER A 367 7.50 -11.16 4.47
C SER A 367 8.03 -12.08 5.55
N ASP A 368 9.18 -11.71 6.10
CA ASP A 368 9.83 -12.32 7.24
C ASP A 368 9.37 -11.67 8.56
N GLN A 369 9.92 -12.16 9.67
CA GLN A 369 9.56 -11.70 11.00
C GLN A 369 10.54 -10.65 11.48
N ASP A 370 10.08 -9.40 11.60
CA ASP A 370 10.78 -8.34 12.34
C ASP A 370 9.98 -8.01 13.58
N SER A 371 10.53 -8.31 14.77
CA SER A 371 9.79 -8.17 16.02
C SER A 371 10.70 -7.94 17.23
N ALA A 372 10.10 -7.43 18.31
CA ALA A 372 10.77 -7.24 19.58
C ALA A 372 9.79 -7.37 20.75
N ILE A 373 10.31 -7.54 21.95
CA ILE A 373 9.54 -7.45 23.19
C ILE A 373 10.04 -6.25 23.99
N VAL A 374 9.10 -5.42 24.41
CA VAL A 374 9.33 -4.31 25.34
C VAL A 374 8.75 -4.70 26.67
N LEU A 375 9.56 -4.63 27.71
CA LEU A 375 9.19 -4.95 29.08
C LEU A 375 9.07 -3.67 29.92
N THR A 376 8.34 -3.74 31.02
CA THR A 376 8.38 -2.72 32.06
C THR A 376 9.79 -2.62 32.67
N ASP A 377 10.15 -1.49 33.26
CA ASP A 377 11.51 -1.24 33.78
C ASP A 377 11.85 -2.00 35.07
N ASP A 378 10.85 -2.52 35.77
CA ASP A 378 11.00 -3.36 36.96
C ASP A 378 11.14 -4.86 36.65
N ALA A 379 11.14 -5.23 35.35
CA ALA A 379 11.33 -6.62 34.93
C ALA A 379 12.68 -7.18 35.40
N THR A 380 12.60 -8.30 36.08
CA THR A 380 13.79 -9.03 36.62
C THR A 380 14.46 -9.90 35.56
N ASP A 381 15.65 -10.38 35.82
CA ASP A 381 16.31 -11.35 34.94
C ASP A 381 15.56 -12.69 34.84
N ASN A 382 14.84 -13.09 35.88
CA ASN A 382 13.95 -14.26 35.83
C ASN A 382 12.78 -14.02 34.90
N ASP A 383 12.20 -12.82 34.89
CA ASP A 383 11.12 -12.47 33.97
C ASP A 383 11.61 -12.50 32.51
N LYS A 384 12.82 -12.03 32.23
CA LYS A 384 13.44 -12.13 30.90
C LYS A 384 13.61 -13.58 30.42
N ILE A 385 13.84 -14.54 31.34
CA ILE A 385 13.89 -15.97 30.99
C ILE A 385 12.53 -16.44 30.46
N TYR A 386 11.44 -16.07 31.15
CA TYR A 386 10.09 -16.37 30.69
C TYR A 386 9.86 -15.81 29.27
N PHE A 387 10.15 -14.52 29.05
CA PHE A 387 9.94 -13.87 27.77
C PHE A 387 10.84 -14.41 26.65
N LYS A 388 12.04 -14.87 26.96
CA LYS A 388 12.91 -15.58 26.02
C LYS A 388 12.26 -16.88 25.52
N HIS A 389 11.65 -17.65 26.44
CA HIS A 389 10.91 -18.85 26.05
C HIS A 389 9.66 -18.50 25.24
N LEU A 390 8.89 -17.48 25.65
CA LEU A 390 7.73 -16.98 24.90
C LEU A 390 8.15 -16.58 23.49
N ALA A 391 9.17 -15.75 23.35
CA ALA A 391 9.67 -15.28 22.05
C ALA A 391 10.10 -16.43 21.13
N SER A 392 10.80 -17.42 21.68
CA SER A 392 11.22 -18.61 20.92
C SER A 392 10.01 -19.40 20.42
N LEU A 393 9.00 -19.63 21.26
CA LEU A 393 7.77 -20.33 20.86
C LEU A 393 7.02 -19.56 19.78
N VAL A 394 6.92 -18.24 19.92
CA VAL A 394 6.18 -17.40 18.96
C VAL A 394 6.90 -17.33 17.61
N CYS A 395 8.20 -17.05 17.59
CA CYS A 395 8.97 -16.98 16.35
C CYS A 395 8.96 -18.32 15.59
N ASN A 396 9.16 -19.44 16.28
CA ASN A 396 9.08 -20.77 15.68
C ASN A 396 7.65 -21.13 15.23
N GLY A 397 6.64 -20.70 15.97
CA GLY A 397 5.24 -20.86 15.61
C GLY A 397 4.89 -20.12 14.33
N LEU A 398 5.32 -18.88 14.18
CA LEU A 398 5.17 -18.09 12.95
C LEU A 398 5.92 -18.72 11.78
N ALA A 399 7.16 -19.22 12.01
CA ALA A 399 7.92 -19.92 10.98
C ALA A 399 7.18 -21.19 10.49
N SER A 400 6.55 -21.94 11.41
CA SER A 400 5.71 -23.09 11.07
C SER A 400 4.46 -22.70 10.26
N CYS A 401 4.04 -21.44 10.32
CA CYS A 401 2.94 -20.87 9.54
C CYS A 401 3.42 -20.15 8.27
N SER A 402 4.63 -20.47 7.80
CA SER A 402 5.25 -19.89 6.58
C SER A 402 5.48 -18.38 6.64
N TYR A 403 5.83 -17.88 7.82
CA TYR A 403 6.47 -16.58 8.00
C TYR A 403 7.94 -16.84 8.40
N PRO A 404 8.90 -16.74 7.46
CA PRO A 404 10.28 -17.15 7.72
C PRO A 404 10.94 -16.30 8.80
N LEU A 405 11.93 -16.89 9.47
CA LEU A 405 12.76 -16.16 10.41
C LEU A 405 13.56 -15.07 9.68
N CYS A 406 13.73 -13.92 10.31
CA CYS A 406 14.53 -12.83 9.75
C CYS A 406 16.01 -13.23 9.64
N PRO A 407 16.62 -13.20 8.42
CA PRO A 407 18.04 -13.51 8.26
C PRO A 407 18.97 -12.57 9.04
N GLY A 408 18.52 -11.32 9.25
CA GLY A 408 19.24 -10.30 10.04
C GLY A 408 19.10 -10.48 11.55
N ASN A 409 18.31 -11.47 12.01
CA ASN A 409 18.06 -11.75 13.43
C ASN A 409 17.41 -10.56 14.19
N TYR A 410 16.54 -9.78 13.51
CA TYR A 410 15.74 -8.70 14.11
C TYR A 410 14.43 -9.26 14.67
N MET A 411 14.53 -10.22 15.59
CA MET A 411 13.38 -10.92 16.16
C MET A 411 13.39 -10.88 17.67
N ALA A 412 12.20 -10.92 18.26
CA ALA A 412 12.01 -10.98 19.73
C ALA A 412 12.79 -12.13 20.41
N ALA A 413 13.05 -13.22 19.68
CA ALA A 413 13.86 -14.34 20.18
C ALA A 413 15.35 -13.98 20.40
N ASN A 414 15.84 -12.90 19.78
CA ASN A 414 17.17 -12.36 20.04
C ASN A 414 17.15 -11.53 21.34
N PRO A 415 17.96 -11.88 22.36
CA PRO A 415 17.98 -11.14 23.63
C PRO A 415 18.24 -9.63 23.50
N LYS A 416 18.89 -9.19 22.42
CA LYS A 416 19.11 -7.77 22.12
C LYS A 416 17.79 -7.00 21.95
N TRP A 417 16.76 -7.66 21.44
CA TRP A 417 15.46 -7.05 21.13
C TRP A 417 14.37 -7.41 22.16
N LEU A 418 14.77 -8.01 23.28
CA LEU A 418 13.94 -8.31 24.45
C LEU A 418 14.46 -7.49 25.62
N GLN A 419 13.97 -6.26 25.77
CA GLN A 419 14.54 -5.28 26.69
C GLN A 419 13.47 -4.44 27.39
N PRO A 420 13.75 -3.88 28.58
CA PRO A 420 12.88 -2.92 29.23
C PRO A 420 12.83 -1.58 28.47
N VAL A 421 11.77 -0.80 28.73
CA VAL A 421 11.53 0.52 28.11
C VAL A 421 12.76 1.42 28.22
N SER A 422 13.40 1.49 29.38
CA SER A 422 14.59 2.32 29.61
C SER A 422 15.77 1.94 28.71
N MET A 423 15.96 0.65 28.44
CA MET A 423 17.00 0.17 27.54
C MET A 423 16.67 0.51 26.08
N TRP A 424 15.42 0.40 25.66
CA TRP A 424 14.97 0.84 24.34
C TRP A 424 15.17 2.35 24.13
N LYS A 425 14.83 3.17 25.12
CA LYS A 425 15.15 4.62 25.12
C LYS A 425 16.64 4.86 24.97
N HIS A 426 17.46 4.11 25.70
CA HIS A 426 18.93 4.19 25.57
C HIS A 426 19.39 3.81 24.15
N TYR A 427 18.79 2.80 23.52
CA TYR A 427 19.08 2.44 22.14
C TYR A 427 18.81 3.59 21.17
N TYR A 428 17.61 4.19 21.20
CA TYR A 428 17.27 5.33 20.33
C TYR A 428 18.23 6.50 20.55
N LYS A 429 18.49 6.87 21.79
CA LYS A 429 19.45 7.93 22.11
C LYS A 429 20.85 7.65 21.55
N LYS A 430 21.36 6.43 21.72
CA LYS A 430 22.67 6.02 21.22
C LYS A 430 22.73 5.98 19.70
N TRP A 431 21.67 5.50 19.07
CA TRP A 431 21.59 5.41 17.62
C TRP A 431 21.58 6.78 16.95
N VAL A 432 20.78 7.69 17.48
CA VAL A 432 20.65 9.06 16.95
C VAL A 432 21.94 9.86 17.19
N ALA A 433 22.61 9.67 18.33
CA ALA A 433 23.85 10.38 18.66
C ALA A 433 25.07 9.95 17.83
N ASN A 434 25.08 8.71 17.33
CA ASN A 434 26.19 8.13 16.56
C ASN A 434 25.67 7.29 15.39
N PRO A 435 25.24 7.91 14.28
CA PRO A 435 24.67 7.23 13.12
C PRO A 435 25.75 6.67 12.20
N GLU A 436 26.58 5.70 12.69
CA GLU A 436 27.52 4.95 11.86
C GLU A 436 26.77 3.92 10.99
N TYR A 437 27.32 3.59 9.81
CA TYR A 437 26.68 2.74 8.78
C TYR A 437 26.13 1.40 9.34
N GLU A 438 26.89 0.65 10.12
CA GLU A 438 26.41 -0.60 10.73
C GLU A 438 25.26 -0.38 11.71
N ARG A 439 25.22 0.79 12.33
CA ARG A 439 24.12 1.18 13.24
C ARG A 439 22.91 1.63 12.46
N LEU A 440 23.07 2.33 11.33
CA LEU A 440 21.96 2.74 10.46
C LEU A 440 21.18 1.53 9.95
N LEU A 441 21.84 0.45 9.53
CA LEU A 441 21.21 -0.80 9.16
C LEU A 441 20.36 -1.40 10.30
N ASN A 442 20.93 -1.44 11.51
CA ASN A 442 20.23 -1.95 12.69
C ASN A 442 19.06 -1.07 13.13
N ILE A 443 19.22 0.24 12.99
CA ILE A 443 18.23 1.26 13.35
C ILE A 443 17.07 1.25 12.39
N SER A 444 17.33 1.17 11.09
CA SER A 444 16.30 1.34 10.05
C SER A 444 15.13 0.37 10.24
N VAL A 445 15.38 -0.82 10.79
CA VAL A 445 14.32 -1.80 11.09
C VAL A 445 13.39 -1.30 12.21
N PHE A 446 13.93 -0.71 13.28
CA PHE A 446 13.14 -0.28 14.44
C PHE A 446 12.80 1.23 14.47
N LEU A 447 13.01 1.96 13.36
CA LEU A 447 12.42 3.28 13.16
C LEU A 447 10.93 3.21 12.77
N GLU A 448 10.47 2.02 12.41
CA GLU A 448 9.08 1.71 12.15
C GLU A 448 8.64 0.61 13.09
N ILE A 449 7.88 0.98 14.11
CA ILE A 449 7.37 0.03 15.10
C ILE A 449 5.86 0.15 15.24
N ARG A 450 5.23 -0.97 15.57
CA ARG A 450 3.81 -1.07 15.91
C ARG A 450 3.57 -2.16 16.95
N SER A 451 2.75 -1.87 17.96
CA SER A 451 2.33 -2.89 18.94
C SER A 451 1.27 -3.81 18.34
N VAL A 452 1.44 -5.11 18.52
CA VAL A 452 0.48 -6.14 18.09
C VAL A 452 -0.20 -6.81 19.27
N TYR A 453 0.47 -6.92 20.43
CA TYR A 453 -0.05 -7.57 21.61
C TYR A 453 0.53 -6.95 22.89
N GLY A 454 -0.26 -6.93 23.96
CA GLY A 454 0.15 -6.44 25.28
C GLY A 454 -0.15 -4.95 25.48
N ASN A 455 0.73 -4.23 26.20
CA ASN A 455 0.53 -2.83 26.54
C ASN A 455 0.93 -1.89 25.39
N ASN A 456 -0.07 -1.28 24.74
CA ASN A 456 0.14 -0.37 23.59
C ASN A 456 0.83 0.96 23.99
N ASP A 457 0.80 1.36 25.25
CA ASP A 457 1.46 2.60 25.69
C ASP A 457 2.98 2.56 25.49
N PHE A 458 3.57 1.37 25.53
CA PHE A 458 5.00 1.21 25.29
C PHE A 458 5.41 1.63 23.88
N GLU A 459 4.59 1.35 22.86
CA GLU A 459 4.84 1.85 21.50
C GLU A 459 4.89 3.37 21.47
N LYS A 460 3.89 4.03 22.06
CA LYS A 460 3.82 5.48 22.12
C LYS A 460 5.03 6.09 22.83
N ILE A 461 5.38 5.55 24.00
CA ILE A 461 6.55 6.00 24.77
C ILE A 461 7.84 5.91 23.95
N LEU A 462 8.04 4.82 23.21
CA LEU A 462 9.23 4.63 22.38
C LEU A 462 9.23 5.56 21.16
N ARG A 463 8.09 5.80 20.54
CA ARG A 463 7.94 6.72 19.41
C ARG A 463 8.21 8.16 19.83
N ASP A 464 7.65 8.60 20.95
CA ASP A 464 7.88 9.95 21.50
C ASP A 464 9.37 10.15 21.81
N GLU A 465 10.04 9.15 22.42
CA GLU A 465 11.48 9.18 22.69
C GLU A 465 12.31 9.27 21.41
N MET A 466 11.95 8.50 20.39
CA MET A 466 12.60 8.52 19.08
C MET A 466 12.48 9.90 18.42
N HIS A 467 11.28 10.46 18.36
CA HIS A 467 11.03 11.80 17.78
C HIS A 467 11.79 12.88 18.54
N MET A 468 11.78 12.84 19.88
CA MET A 468 12.53 13.78 20.72
C MET A 468 14.03 13.75 20.43
N ASN A 469 14.63 12.56 20.31
CA ASN A 469 16.06 12.43 20.02
C ASN A 469 16.38 12.94 18.59
N ILE A 470 15.55 12.59 17.59
CA ILE A 470 15.77 12.99 16.19
C ILE A 470 15.61 14.50 16.00
N ARG A 471 14.61 15.12 16.64
CA ARG A 471 14.43 16.58 16.62
C ARG A 471 15.69 17.33 17.07
N ASN A 472 16.40 16.76 18.02
CA ASN A 472 17.61 17.34 18.60
C ASN A 472 18.90 16.96 17.81
N SER A 473 18.79 16.19 16.72
CA SER A 473 19.94 15.73 15.94
C SER A 473 19.72 15.88 14.45
N ARG A 474 20.09 17.06 13.91
CA ARG A 474 20.08 17.27 12.45
C ARG A 474 21.03 16.30 11.72
N GLU A 475 22.15 15.95 12.35
CA GLU A 475 23.15 15.03 11.79
C GLU A 475 22.60 13.63 11.52
N PHE A 476 21.61 13.20 12.30
CA PHE A 476 20.97 11.91 12.08
C PHE A 476 20.18 11.87 10.76
N LEU A 477 19.36 12.88 10.49
CA LEU A 477 18.63 12.97 9.21
C LEU A 477 19.57 13.11 8.03
N VAL A 478 20.68 13.85 8.18
CA VAL A 478 21.74 13.96 7.16
C VAL A 478 22.33 12.56 6.87
N SER A 479 22.65 11.79 7.91
CA SER A 479 23.24 10.46 7.78
C SER A 479 22.29 9.47 7.11
N LEU A 480 21.00 9.47 7.51
CA LEU A 480 19.97 8.66 6.87
C LEU A 480 19.80 9.04 5.40
N THR A 481 19.82 10.33 5.09
CA THR A 481 19.68 10.81 3.71
C THR A 481 20.86 10.38 2.85
N ASN A 482 22.08 10.53 3.36
CA ASN A 482 23.28 10.10 2.65
C ASN A 482 23.26 8.58 2.39
N ASP A 483 22.81 7.78 3.35
CA ASP A 483 22.66 6.33 3.17
C ASP A 483 21.61 6.00 2.10
N ALA A 484 20.44 6.62 2.15
CA ALA A 484 19.34 6.40 1.21
C ALA A 484 19.69 6.78 -0.24
N VAL A 485 20.61 7.76 -0.45
CA VAL A 485 21.05 8.16 -1.80
C VAL A 485 22.30 7.44 -2.30
N ASN A 486 22.97 6.66 -1.44
CA ASN A 486 24.13 5.85 -1.84
C ASN A 486 23.76 4.74 -2.83
N THR A 487 22.54 4.22 -2.73
CA THR A 487 22.01 3.24 -3.70
C THR A 487 21.13 3.98 -4.69
N SER A 488 21.53 3.99 -5.97
CA SER A 488 20.72 4.58 -7.04
C SER A 488 19.84 3.55 -7.71
N PRO A 489 18.69 3.97 -8.27
CA PRO A 489 17.90 3.13 -9.15
C PRO A 489 18.76 2.60 -10.32
N PRO A 490 18.48 1.39 -10.86
CA PRO A 490 19.34 0.72 -11.81
C PRO A 490 19.13 1.23 -13.24
N LEU A 491 19.40 2.52 -13.45
CA LEU A 491 19.37 3.19 -14.74
C LEU A 491 20.81 3.49 -15.22
N GLY A 492 21.15 3.04 -16.42
CA GLY A 492 22.39 3.35 -17.08
C GLY A 492 22.35 4.69 -17.84
N ILE A 493 23.49 5.08 -18.42
CA ILE A 493 23.72 6.39 -19.07
C ILE A 493 22.69 6.72 -20.17
N PHE A 494 22.14 5.74 -20.86
CA PHE A 494 21.12 5.94 -21.91
C PHE A 494 19.75 5.41 -21.48
N ASN A 495 19.39 5.54 -20.21
CA ASN A 495 18.15 5.00 -19.65
C ASN A 495 17.98 3.49 -19.88
N SER A 496 19.07 2.76 -20.06
CA SER A 496 19.06 1.30 -20.11
C SER A 496 18.95 0.72 -18.68
N LEU A 497 18.19 -0.37 -18.52
CA LEU A 497 18.12 -1.06 -17.23
C LEU A 497 19.46 -1.72 -16.93
N VAL A 498 19.99 -1.49 -15.73
CA VAL A 498 21.22 -2.15 -15.24
C VAL A 498 20.80 -3.42 -14.51
N LEU A 499 21.15 -4.58 -15.06
CA LEU A 499 20.81 -5.89 -14.55
C LEU A 499 21.95 -6.50 -13.74
N GLU A 500 21.64 -7.48 -12.91
CA GLU A 500 22.63 -8.24 -12.17
C GLU A 500 23.59 -8.96 -13.12
N LYS A 501 24.91 -8.82 -12.87
CA LYS A 501 25.95 -9.27 -13.81
C LYS A 501 26.42 -10.70 -13.57
N SER A 502 26.19 -11.27 -12.37
CA SER A 502 26.72 -12.56 -11.95
C SER A 502 25.79 -13.30 -10.99
N GLY A 503 26.03 -14.59 -10.78
CA GLY A 503 25.24 -15.45 -9.89
C GLY A 503 24.01 -16.05 -10.54
N GLU A 504 23.20 -16.73 -9.74
CA GLU A 504 21.97 -17.42 -10.18
C GLU A 504 20.94 -16.44 -10.76
N ASN A 505 20.93 -15.19 -10.29
CA ASN A 505 20.02 -14.13 -10.71
C ASN A 505 20.59 -13.24 -11.83
N LYS A 506 21.53 -13.75 -12.63
CA LYS A 506 22.12 -13.02 -13.74
C LYS A 506 21.05 -12.58 -14.74
N LYS A 507 21.14 -11.32 -15.22
CA LYS A 507 20.19 -10.67 -16.13
C LYS A 507 18.81 -10.36 -15.53
N THR A 508 18.65 -10.47 -14.21
CA THR A 508 17.45 -10.05 -13.52
C THR A 508 17.65 -8.74 -12.79
N LEU A 509 16.55 -8.18 -12.29
CA LEU A 509 16.47 -6.97 -11.49
C LEU A 509 15.84 -7.28 -10.14
N ASN A 510 16.54 -7.00 -9.04
CA ASN A 510 15.97 -7.10 -7.70
C ASN A 510 15.14 -5.85 -7.37
N VAL A 511 13.82 -5.92 -7.60
CA VAL A 511 12.92 -4.78 -7.39
C VAL A 511 12.79 -4.38 -5.92
N LYS A 512 12.96 -5.30 -4.97
CA LYS A 512 12.98 -4.96 -3.53
C LYS A 512 14.16 -4.06 -3.22
N LYS A 513 15.35 -4.45 -3.65
CA LYS A 513 16.61 -3.75 -3.35
C LYS A 513 16.70 -2.39 -4.06
N TYR A 514 16.39 -2.37 -5.35
CA TYR A 514 16.70 -1.22 -6.21
C TYR A 514 15.51 -0.29 -6.49
N ALA A 515 14.34 -0.57 -5.90
CA ALA A 515 13.17 0.29 -6.00
C ALA A 515 12.42 0.43 -4.68
N ILE A 516 11.85 -0.66 -4.16
CA ILE A 516 10.96 -0.60 -2.99
C ILE A 516 11.69 -0.07 -1.76
N ASN A 517 12.88 -0.59 -1.47
CA ASN A 517 13.66 -0.11 -0.32
C ASN A 517 14.01 1.37 -0.44
N LEU A 518 14.35 1.85 -1.65
CA LEU A 518 14.68 3.27 -1.88
C LEU A 518 13.47 4.18 -1.59
N ILE A 519 12.27 3.76 -2.00
CA ILE A 519 11.03 4.49 -1.71
C ILE A 519 10.74 4.50 -0.20
N ILE A 520 10.90 3.35 0.47
CA ILE A 520 10.71 3.22 1.92
C ILE A 520 11.70 4.11 2.69
N ASP A 521 12.97 4.13 2.29
CA ASP A 521 14.00 4.96 2.92
C ASP A 521 13.67 6.46 2.77
N LEU A 522 13.24 6.88 1.58
CA LEU A 522 12.76 8.24 1.35
C LEU A 522 11.52 8.57 2.20
N ALA A 523 10.51 7.69 2.23
CA ALA A 523 9.33 7.88 3.06
C ALA A 523 9.67 8.00 4.56
N ARG A 524 10.67 7.23 5.02
CA ARG A 524 11.20 7.29 6.38
C ARG A 524 11.81 8.66 6.69
N ILE A 525 12.67 9.17 5.81
CA ILE A 525 13.32 10.48 5.96
C ILE A 525 12.27 11.60 6.02
N TYR A 526 11.34 11.62 5.05
CA TYR A 526 10.29 12.62 5.03
C TYR A 526 9.34 12.50 6.23
N GLY A 527 8.97 11.27 6.61
CA GLY A 527 8.13 11.00 7.78
C GLY A 527 8.77 11.42 9.10
N LEU A 528 10.05 11.14 9.30
CA LEU A 528 10.79 11.57 10.49
C LEU A 528 10.96 13.11 10.54
N ALA A 529 11.17 13.75 9.40
CA ALA A 529 11.30 15.20 9.32
C ALA A 529 10.00 15.95 9.70
N VAL A 530 8.84 15.30 9.58
CA VAL A 530 7.53 15.85 9.99
C VAL A 530 6.99 15.24 11.28
N GLU A 531 7.78 14.40 11.96
CA GLU A 531 7.38 13.69 13.18
C GLU A 531 6.08 12.89 13.00
N SER A 532 6.01 12.13 11.91
CA SER A 532 4.84 11.33 11.57
C SER A 532 4.62 10.19 12.56
N ASP A 533 3.41 10.05 13.08
CA ASP A 533 2.99 8.97 13.97
C ASP A 533 2.73 7.65 13.25
N THR A 534 2.68 7.64 11.93
CA THR A 534 2.46 6.42 11.15
C THR A 534 3.77 5.83 10.60
N SER A 535 3.81 4.51 10.54
CA SER A 535 4.89 3.78 9.87
C SER A 535 4.61 3.52 8.38
N ALA A 536 3.37 3.63 7.91
CA ALA A 536 2.98 3.34 6.54
C ALA A 536 3.64 4.28 5.53
N THR A 537 4.23 3.71 4.48
CA THR A 537 5.04 4.43 3.48
C THR A 537 4.24 5.52 2.75
N ASP A 538 3.04 5.19 2.27
CA ASP A 538 2.12 6.09 1.58
C ASP A 538 1.66 7.25 2.48
N LYS A 539 1.29 6.94 3.73
CA LYS A 539 0.83 7.94 4.72
C LYS A 539 1.94 8.90 5.12
N ARG A 540 3.19 8.44 5.22
CA ARG A 540 4.34 9.31 5.48
C ARG A 540 4.54 10.33 4.37
N PHE A 541 4.42 9.94 3.10
CA PHE A 541 4.47 10.86 1.98
C PHE A 541 3.27 11.82 1.97
N GLN A 542 2.08 11.33 2.31
CA GLN A 542 0.89 12.16 2.45
C GLN A 542 1.08 13.27 3.49
N ILE A 543 1.53 12.92 4.71
CA ILE A 543 1.77 13.90 5.78
C ILE A 543 2.88 14.88 5.39
N ALA A 544 3.94 14.41 4.73
CA ALA A 544 5.01 15.27 4.22
C ALA A 544 4.51 16.28 3.17
N TYR A 545 3.59 15.88 2.30
CA TYR A 545 2.90 16.77 1.37
C TYR A 545 2.02 17.78 2.11
N GLU A 546 1.17 17.35 3.02
CA GLU A 546 0.28 18.22 3.83
C GLU A 546 1.06 19.24 4.66
N LYS A 547 2.27 18.89 5.11
CA LYS A 547 3.21 19.79 5.82
C LYS A 547 4.08 20.64 4.88
N GLY A 548 3.88 20.57 3.56
CA GLY A 548 4.60 21.38 2.56
C GLY A 548 6.05 20.96 2.29
N LEU A 549 6.46 19.75 2.69
CA LEU A 549 7.79 19.21 2.37
C LEU A 549 7.86 18.60 0.98
N LEU A 550 6.76 18.21 0.40
CA LEU A 550 6.64 17.73 -0.97
C LEU A 550 5.69 18.62 -1.76
N SER A 551 5.98 18.82 -3.05
CA SER A 551 5.00 19.37 -3.98
C SER A 551 3.92 18.32 -4.28
N GLU A 552 2.75 18.78 -4.73
CA GLU A 552 1.66 17.89 -5.14
C GLU A 552 2.11 16.91 -6.23
N ASP A 553 2.86 17.40 -7.22
CA ASP A 553 3.39 16.57 -8.30
C ASP A 553 4.39 15.51 -7.79
N SER A 554 5.32 15.89 -6.92
CA SER A 554 6.27 14.94 -6.34
C SER A 554 5.55 13.87 -5.51
N TYR A 555 4.55 14.27 -4.72
CA TYR A 555 3.72 13.37 -3.94
C TYR A 555 2.96 12.38 -4.82
N LYS A 556 2.21 12.87 -5.82
CA LYS A 556 1.46 12.01 -6.75
C LYS A 556 2.36 11.08 -7.55
N ASN A 557 3.50 11.58 -8.01
CA ASN A 557 4.44 10.81 -8.82
C ASN A 557 5.05 9.66 -8.02
N ILE A 558 5.50 9.91 -6.78
CA ILE A 558 6.12 8.85 -5.97
C ILE A 558 5.11 7.80 -5.55
N LEU A 559 3.87 8.19 -5.21
CA LEU A 559 2.82 7.22 -4.91
C LEU A 559 2.48 6.36 -6.13
N GLY A 560 2.32 6.97 -7.31
CA GLY A 560 2.07 6.22 -8.54
C GLY A 560 3.22 5.27 -8.90
N ALA A 561 4.47 5.68 -8.72
CA ALA A 561 5.63 4.82 -8.91
C ALA A 561 5.65 3.66 -7.90
N TYR A 562 5.34 3.93 -6.63
CA TYR A 562 5.29 2.91 -5.57
C TYR A 562 4.21 1.88 -5.83
N GLU A 563 2.99 2.33 -6.13
CA GLU A 563 1.86 1.47 -6.47
C GLU A 563 2.17 0.57 -7.69
N PHE A 564 2.76 1.15 -8.74
CA PHE A 564 3.17 0.40 -9.92
C PHE A 564 4.19 -0.70 -9.58
N ILE A 565 5.26 -0.35 -8.85
CA ILE A 565 6.33 -1.30 -8.50
C ILE A 565 5.81 -2.42 -7.60
N LEU A 566 4.93 -2.11 -6.63
CA LEU A 566 4.30 -3.13 -5.79
C LEU A 566 3.38 -4.05 -6.57
N SER A 567 2.53 -3.50 -7.46
CA SER A 567 1.65 -4.29 -8.35
C SER A 567 2.47 -5.24 -9.22
N PHE A 568 3.55 -4.74 -9.76
CA PHE A 568 4.49 -5.49 -10.58
C PHE A 568 5.15 -6.64 -9.80
N ARG A 569 5.61 -6.35 -8.57
CA ARG A 569 6.15 -7.37 -7.66
C ARG A 569 5.13 -8.46 -7.33
N PHE A 570 3.91 -8.07 -6.98
CA PHE A 570 2.86 -9.03 -6.61
C PHE A 570 2.44 -9.90 -7.79
N SER A 571 2.35 -9.34 -8.99
CA SER A 571 2.07 -10.10 -10.22
C SER A 571 3.17 -11.13 -10.52
N HIS A 572 4.43 -10.76 -10.31
CA HIS A 572 5.56 -11.70 -10.44
C HIS A 572 5.48 -12.83 -9.40
N GLN A 573 5.21 -12.49 -8.14
CA GLN A 573 5.03 -13.49 -7.07
C GLN A 573 3.84 -14.42 -7.33
N LEU A 574 2.73 -13.89 -7.85
CA LEU A 574 1.57 -14.67 -8.26
C LEU A 574 1.93 -15.68 -9.35
N THR A 575 2.68 -15.24 -10.36
CA THR A 575 3.12 -16.12 -11.47
C THR A 575 3.98 -17.28 -10.95
N ALA A 576 4.94 -17.00 -10.06
CA ALA A 576 5.76 -18.04 -9.44
C ALA A 576 4.90 -19.03 -8.63
N LEU A 577 3.97 -18.54 -7.79
CA LEU A 577 3.05 -19.40 -7.02
C LEU A 577 2.21 -20.32 -7.91
N LYS A 578 1.66 -19.79 -9.02
CA LYS A 578 0.89 -20.60 -10.00
C LYS A 578 1.71 -21.68 -10.69
N ASN A 579 2.99 -21.40 -10.91
CA ASN A 579 3.92 -22.37 -11.49
C ASN A 579 4.44 -23.40 -10.46
N GLY A 580 4.10 -23.25 -9.17
CA GLY A 580 4.64 -24.08 -8.09
C GLY A 580 6.10 -23.77 -7.76
N GLU A 581 6.57 -22.56 -8.12
CA GLU A 581 7.91 -22.06 -7.85
C GLU A 581 7.91 -21.22 -6.56
N GLU A 582 9.06 -21.13 -5.90
CA GLU A 582 9.20 -20.22 -4.77
C GLU A 582 9.18 -18.75 -5.26
N PRO A 583 8.28 -17.92 -4.72
CA PRO A 583 8.25 -16.50 -5.06
C PRO A 583 9.58 -15.84 -4.72
N ASN A 584 9.97 -14.84 -5.52
CA ASN A 584 11.19 -14.06 -5.27
C ASN A 584 11.01 -12.59 -5.70
N ASN A 585 12.08 -11.78 -5.59
CA ASN A 585 12.09 -10.36 -5.99
C ASN A 585 12.95 -10.10 -7.24
N HIS A 586 13.43 -11.16 -7.89
CA HIS A 586 14.31 -11.09 -9.06
C HIS A 586 13.49 -11.24 -10.33
N ILE A 587 13.36 -10.17 -11.06
CA ILE A 587 12.49 -10.07 -12.23
C ILE A 587 13.35 -9.98 -13.48
N ASP A 588 13.06 -10.78 -14.51
CA ASP A 588 13.68 -10.65 -15.81
C ASP A 588 12.93 -9.59 -16.64
N PRO A 589 13.54 -8.44 -16.95
CA PRO A 589 12.88 -7.40 -17.73
C PRO A 589 12.54 -7.82 -19.17
N ASN A 590 13.16 -8.90 -19.69
CA ASN A 590 12.84 -9.40 -21.02
C ASN A 590 11.53 -10.22 -21.06
N SER A 591 11.01 -10.63 -19.89
CA SER A 591 9.71 -11.31 -19.79
C SER A 591 8.52 -10.35 -19.98
N PHE A 592 8.75 -9.03 -20.08
CA PHE A 592 7.73 -8.00 -20.20
C PHE A 592 7.72 -7.33 -21.57
N GLY A 593 6.57 -6.75 -21.92
CA GLY A 593 6.43 -5.86 -23.06
C GLY A 593 7.24 -4.58 -22.92
N SER A 594 7.49 -3.89 -24.03
CA SER A 594 8.20 -2.59 -24.05
C SER A 594 7.53 -1.54 -23.15
N PHE A 595 6.21 -1.58 -23.05
CA PHE A 595 5.40 -0.68 -22.23
C PHE A 595 5.69 -0.82 -20.72
N GLU A 596 5.68 -2.05 -20.21
CA GLU A 596 5.98 -2.30 -18.79
C GLU A 596 7.43 -1.96 -18.44
N ARG A 597 8.36 -2.24 -19.37
CA ARG A 597 9.76 -1.78 -19.23
C ARG A 597 9.89 -0.26 -19.22
N GLY A 598 9.09 0.42 -20.05
CA GLY A 598 9.00 1.89 -20.06
C GLY A 598 8.57 2.43 -18.70
N HIS A 599 7.46 1.93 -18.18
CA HIS A 599 6.94 2.34 -16.86
C HIS A 599 7.90 2.04 -15.71
N LEU A 600 8.62 0.92 -15.76
CA LEU A 600 9.62 0.58 -14.76
C LEU A 600 10.78 1.60 -14.77
N LYS A 601 11.24 2.00 -15.96
CA LYS A 601 12.26 3.06 -16.09
C LYS A 601 11.76 4.41 -15.57
N ASP A 602 10.49 4.73 -15.81
CA ASP A 602 9.88 5.97 -15.32
C ASP A 602 9.76 5.99 -13.80
N ALA A 603 9.34 4.87 -13.21
CA ALA A 603 9.34 4.73 -11.77
C ALA A 603 10.75 4.93 -11.17
N PHE A 604 11.79 4.40 -11.82
CA PHE A 604 13.18 4.62 -11.39
C PHE A 604 13.62 6.08 -11.53
N ARG A 605 13.19 6.80 -12.58
CA ARG A 605 13.48 8.25 -12.69
C ARG A 605 12.82 9.04 -11.57
N ILE A 606 11.55 8.74 -11.27
CA ILE A 606 10.84 9.39 -10.17
C ILE A 606 11.55 9.17 -8.84
N ILE A 607 12.04 7.95 -8.59
CA ILE A 607 12.83 7.65 -7.38
C ILE A 607 14.11 8.47 -7.36
N ALA A 608 14.85 8.52 -8.47
CA ALA A 608 16.10 9.29 -8.57
C ALA A 608 15.86 10.79 -8.35
N ASP A 609 14.82 11.35 -8.96
CA ASP A 609 14.45 12.76 -8.80
C ASP A 609 14.14 13.08 -7.32
N LEU A 610 13.43 12.18 -6.63
CA LEU A 610 13.11 12.36 -5.22
C LEU A 610 14.35 12.17 -4.32
N GLN A 611 15.28 11.27 -4.67
CA GLN A 611 16.57 11.15 -3.98
C GLN A 611 17.39 12.45 -4.08
N GLU A 612 17.47 13.06 -5.26
CA GLU A 612 18.16 14.35 -5.42
C GLU A 612 17.44 15.46 -4.63
N ALA A 613 16.11 15.51 -4.65
CA ALA A 613 15.36 16.47 -3.85
C ALA A 613 15.60 16.29 -2.35
N ALA A 614 15.63 15.04 -1.86
CA ALA A 614 15.93 14.72 -0.46
C ALA A 614 17.36 15.11 -0.09
N LYS A 615 18.35 14.85 -0.97
CA LYS A 615 19.75 15.24 -0.78
C LYS A 615 19.91 16.75 -0.66
N VAL A 616 19.24 17.53 -1.51
CA VAL A 616 19.26 19.00 -1.43
C VAL A 616 18.61 19.51 -0.14
N ARG A 617 17.54 18.87 0.32
CA ARG A 617 16.76 19.33 1.48
C ARG A 617 17.39 18.92 2.81
N PHE A 618 17.84 17.69 2.94
CA PHE A 618 18.27 17.07 4.19
C PHE A 618 19.74 16.67 4.22
N GLY A 619 20.40 16.55 3.07
CA GLY A 619 21.81 16.18 2.98
C GLY A 619 22.76 17.30 3.42
N THR A 620 24.05 16.97 3.49
CA THR A 620 25.11 17.99 3.65
C THR A 620 25.26 18.76 2.34
N ARG A 621 25.37 20.10 2.46
CA ARG A 621 25.77 20.96 1.35
C ARG A 621 27.22 20.71 0.96
#